data_184b3a94878f8ca8deeae7a67959b2c3
#
_entry.id   184b3a94878f8ca8deeae7a67959b2c3
#
_cell.length_a   1.000
_cell.length_b   1.000
_cell.length_c   1.000
_cell.angle_alpha   90.00
_cell.angle_beta   90.00
_cell.angle_gamma   90.00
#
_symmetry.space_group_name_H-M   'P 1'
#
loop_
_entity.id
_entity.type
_entity.pdbx_description
1 polymer ?
#
loop_
_entity_poly.entity_id
_entity_poly.type
_entity_poly.pdbx_seq_one_letter_code
_entity_poly.pdbx_strand_id
1 'polypeptide(L)'
;HWYHFAPADTLGRLARMQGKDVLQPLGYDSFGLPAENAAIKNNIPAGEWTDQNTASFYSQYQRMGGMYDLDRLVDTSKPEYYKWTQWLFLQLCHAGKPVQRDGIVNWCPKDKTVLANEQVVHGACERCGTTVERKNLKQWYFTITDYADALLDDLDTLDWPDRVVQQQRNWIGRSKGAKV
;
A
#
# COMPACT_ATOMS: atom_id res chain seq x y z
N HIS A 1 -8.42 -12.57 4.77
CA HIS A 1 -7.04 -12.32 5.26
C HIS A 1 -6.36 -13.58 5.76
N TRP A 2 -7.04 -14.45 6.55
CA TRP A 2 -6.43 -15.66 7.10
C TRP A 2 -5.87 -16.61 6.03
N TYR A 3 -6.43 -16.64 4.85
CA TYR A 3 -5.91 -17.39 3.72
C TYR A 3 -4.43 -17.08 3.41
N HIS A 4 -4.00 -15.83 3.60
CA HIS A 4 -2.61 -15.42 3.40
C HIS A 4 -1.73 -15.69 4.63
N PHE A 5 -2.31 -15.62 5.82
CA PHE A 5 -1.56 -15.77 7.06
C PHE A 5 -1.31 -17.24 7.44
N ALA A 6 -2.23 -18.14 7.15
CA ALA A 6 -2.12 -19.54 7.53
C ALA A 6 -0.89 -20.26 6.92
N PRO A 7 -0.52 -20.07 5.63
CA PRO A 7 0.71 -20.65 5.11
C PRO A 7 1.97 -20.14 5.79
N ALA A 8 2.04 -18.84 6.07
CA ALA A 8 3.16 -18.24 6.78
C ALA A 8 3.27 -18.77 8.22
N ASP A 9 2.14 -18.91 8.92
CA ASP A 9 2.08 -19.52 10.24
C ASP A 9 2.62 -20.97 10.22
N THR A 10 2.19 -21.75 9.23
CA THR A 10 2.62 -23.15 9.08
C THR A 10 4.13 -23.24 8.86
N LEU A 11 4.68 -22.40 7.99
CA LEU A 11 6.13 -22.35 7.74
C LEU A 11 6.93 -21.92 8.97
N GLY A 12 6.43 -20.92 9.70
CA GLY A 12 7.03 -20.48 10.94
C GLY A 12 7.08 -21.58 12.00
N ARG A 13 5.98 -22.32 12.18
CA ARG A 13 5.92 -23.49 13.07
C ARG A 13 6.92 -24.57 12.67
N LEU A 14 6.96 -24.91 11.39
CA LEU A 14 7.91 -25.88 10.87
C LEU A 14 9.35 -25.46 11.14
N ALA A 15 9.69 -24.21 10.89
CA ALA A 15 11.04 -23.68 11.14
C ALA A 15 11.42 -23.77 12.62
N ARG A 16 10.50 -23.43 13.55
CA ARG A 16 10.72 -23.62 14.99
C ARG A 16 10.90 -25.09 15.38
N MET A 17 10.12 -25.99 14.82
CA MET A 17 10.27 -27.44 15.04
C MET A 17 11.64 -27.94 14.56
N GLN A 18 12.24 -27.29 13.57
CA GLN A 18 13.59 -27.56 13.07
C GLN A 18 14.70 -26.89 13.90
N GLY A 19 14.36 -26.23 15.01
CA GLY A 19 15.32 -25.56 15.87
C GLY A 19 15.80 -24.19 15.36
N LYS A 20 15.10 -23.57 14.42
CA LYS A 20 15.44 -22.25 13.90
C LYS A 20 14.79 -21.14 14.72
N ASP A 21 15.48 -20.02 14.85
CA ASP A 21 14.88 -18.79 15.35
C ASP A 21 13.94 -18.21 14.30
N VAL A 22 12.72 -17.86 14.72
CA VAL A 22 11.69 -17.33 13.83
C VAL A 22 11.16 -16.02 14.38
N LEU A 23 11.30 -14.96 13.59
CA LEU A 23 10.63 -13.68 13.82
C LEU A 23 9.46 -13.55 12.84
N GLN A 24 8.25 -13.54 13.36
CA GLN A 24 7.01 -13.46 12.55
C GLN A 24 6.14 -12.31 13.05
N PRO A 25 6.51 -11.06 12.71
CA PRO A 25 5.78 -9.87 13.14
C PRO A 25 4.43 -9.78 12.42
N LEU A 26 3.51 -9.04 13.02
CA LEU A 26 2.22 -8.67 12.46
C LEU A 26 2.06 -7.15 12.49
N GLY A 27 1.32 -6.60 11.52
CA GLY A 27 1.03 -5.18 11.49
C GLY A 27 -0.38 -4.88 10.98
N TYR A 28 -0.93 -3.77 11.47
CA TYR A 28 -2.16 -3.19 10.98
C TYR A 28 -1.84 -2.10 9.96
N ASP A 29 -2.36 -2.24 8.75
CA ASP A 29 -2.38 -1.19 7.73
C ASP A 29 -3.64 -0.34 7.96
N SER A 30 -3.52 0.65 8.83
CA SER A 30 -4.66 1.28 9.49
C SER A 30 -5.10 2.60 8.86
N PHE A 31 -4.30 3.21 7.99
CA PHE A 31 -4.68 4.40 7.26
C PHE A 31 -5.53 4.08 6.03
N GLY A 32 -6.35 5.04 5.64
CA GLY A 32 -7.00 5.05 4.34
C GLY A 32 -8.50 5.26 4.37
N LEU A 33 -9.05 5.55 3.19
CA LEU A 33 -10.44 5.84 2.93
C LEU A 33 -11.44 4.76 3.39
N PRO A 34 -11.15 3.45 3.33
CA PRO A 34 -12.10 2.46 3.80
C PRO A 34 -12.46 2.64 5.27
N ALA A 35 -11.46 2.93 6.12
CA ALA A 35 -11.68 3.19 7.54
C ALA A 35 -12.45 4.50 7.76
N GLU A 36 -12.08 5.57 7.04
CA GLU A 36 -12.75 6.87 7.10
C GLU A 36 -14.21 6.79 6.66
N ASN A 37 -14.51 6.14 5.54
CA ASN A 37 -15.86 5.96 5.04
C ASN A 37 -16.73 5.13 5.99
N ALA A 38 -16.16 4.08 6.58
CA ALA A 38 -16.84 3.28 7.59
C ALA A 38 -17.13 4.10 8.86
N ALA A 39 -16.19 4.92 9.31
CA ALA A 39 -16.35 5.81 10.45
C ALA A 39 -17.48 6.82 10.21
N ILE A 40 -17.50 7.46 9.04
CA ILE A 40 -18.58 8.38 8.64
C ILE A 40 -19.92 7.65 8.65
N LYS A 41 -20.01 6.46 8.06
CA LYS A 41 -21.23 5.66 8.00
C LYS A 41 -21.76 5.31 9.39
N ASN A 42 -20.87 5.06 10.35
CA ASN A 42 -21.21 4.69 11.72
C ASN A 42 -21.28 5.91 12.66
N ASN A 43 -21.03 7.12 12.15
CA ASN A 43 -21.04 8.37 12.92
C ASN A 43 -20.11 8.35 14.13
N ILE A 44 -18.91 7.84 13.95
CA ILE A 44 -17.85 7.83 14.97
C ILE A 44 -16.54 8.37 14.41
N PRO A 45 -15.61 8.90 15.22
CA PRO A 45 -14.30 9.33 14.74
C PRO A 45 -13.50 8.19 14.12
N ALA A 46 -12.77 8.48 13.02
CA ALA A 46 -12.01 7.46 12.28
C ALA A 46 -10.95 6.77 13.14
N GLY A 47 -10.29 7.51 14.03
CA GLY A 47 -9.32 6.94 14.97
C GLY A 47 -9.95 5.95 15.93
N GLU A 48 -11.08 6.31 16.52
CA GLU A 48 -11.84 5.43 17.43
C GLU A 48 -12.34 4.17 16.71
N TRP A 49 -12.88 4.33 15.49
CA TRP A 49 -13.28 3.19 14.66
C TRP A 49 -12.10 2.25 14.39
N THR A 50 -10.94 2.79 14.06
CA THR A 50 -9.73 2.04 13.80
C THR A 50 -9.26 1.30 15.05
N ASP A 51 -9.24 1.96 16.21
CA ASP A 51 -8.84 1.35 17.49
C ASP A 51 -9.75 0.20 17.90
N GLN A 52 -11.07 0.34 17.71
CA GLN A 52 -12.04 -0.73 17.97
C GLN A 52 -11.78 -1.95 17.03
N ASN A 53 -11.51 -1.70 15.74
CA ASN A 53 -11.26 -2.78 14.80
C ASN A 53 -9.92 -3.47 15.06
N THR A 54 -8.85 -2.74 15.35
CA THR A 54 -7.56 -3.35 15.67
C THR A 54 -7.62 -4.20 16.92
N ALA A 55 -8.34 -3.76 17.97
CA ALA A 55 -8.59 -4.56 19.15
C ALA A 55 -9.39 -5.85 18.85
N SER A 56 -10.38 -5.75 17.96
CA SER A 56 -11.15 -6.92 17.50
C SER A 56 -10.26 -7.89 16.71
N PHE A 57 -9.44 -7.40 15.79
CA PHE A 57 -8.48 -8.23 15.06
C PHE A 57 -7.50 -8.92 16.00
N TYR A 58 -6.94 -8.22 16.96
CA TYR A 58 -6.03 -8.80 17.95
C TYR A 58 -6.68 -10.00 18.66
N SER A 59 -7.90 -9.82 19.18
CA SER A 59 -8.65 -10.90 19.81
C SER A 59 -8.90 -12.10 18.88
N GLN A 60 -9.23 -11.82 17.60
CA GLN A 60 -9.45 -12.89 16.62
C GLN A 60 -8.17 -13.67 16.34
N TYR A 61 -7.02 -12.98 16.17
CA TYR A 61 -5.73 -13.65 15.97
C TYR A 61 -5.36 -14.54 17.14
N GLN A 62 -5.54 -14.08 18.37
CA GLN A 62 -5.32 -14.91 19.57
C GLN A 62 -6.20 -16.16 19.57
N ARG A 63 -7.49 -16.02 19.27
CA ARG A 63 -8.43 -17.14 19.22
C ARG A 63 -8.11 -18.15 18.11
N MET A 64 -7.55 -17.70 17.01
CA MET A 64 -7.11 -18.58 15.91
C MET A 64 -5.81 -19.30 16.22
N GLY A 65 -5.10 -18.92 17.29
CA GLY A 65 -3.85 -19.52 17.72
C GLY A 65 -2.71 -19.30 16.72
N GLY A 66 -2.73 -18.21 15.93
CA GLY A 66 -1.65 -17.86 15.02
C GLY A 66 -0.34 -17.62 15.77
N MET A 67 0.77 -18.16 15.23
CA MET A 67 2.09 -18.02 15.82
C MET A 67 2.77 -16.74 15.32
N TYR A 68 2.21 -15.59 15.69
CA TYR A 68 2.75 -14.27 15.39
C TYR A 68 3.32 -13.63 16.66
N ASP A 69 4.37 -12.82 16.48
CA ASP A 69 4.98 -12.05 17.57
C ASP A 69 4.10 -10.83 17.89
N LEU A 70 3.00 -11.05 18.59
CA LEU A 70 2.03 -10.00 18.93
C LEU A 70 2.61 -8.89 19.80
N ASP A 71 3.68 -9.18 20.56
CA ASP A 71 4.41 -8.17 21.33
C ASP A 71 5.22 -7.21 20.44
N ARG A 72 5.39 -7.56 19.16
CA ARG A 72 6.07 -6.76 18.13
C ARG A 72 5.10 -6.25 17.07
N LEU A 73 3.85 -6.14 17.43
CA LEU A 73 2.80 -5.65 16.56
C LEU A 73 3.01 -4.17 16.26
N VAL A 74 2.86 -3.80 14.99
CA VAL A 74 2.93 -2.40 14.55
C VAL A 74 1.56 -1.92 14.05
N ASP A 75 1.29 -0.64 14.26
CA ASP A 75 0.10 0.03 13.73
C ASP A 75 0.55 1.26 12.95
N THR A 76 0.30 1.25 11.65
CA THR A 76 0.76 2.30 10.72
C THR A 76 0.10 3.64 10.98
N SER A 77 -1.04 3.68 11.68
CA SER A 77 -1.74 4.92 12.04
C SER A 77 -1.20 5.60 13.30
N LYS A 78 -0.28 4.98 14.02
CA LYS A 78 0.27 5.53 15.24
C LYS A 78 1.53 6.39 14.98
N PRO A 79 1.73 7.48 15.73
CA PRO A 79 2.88 8.39 15.55
C PRO A 79 4.24 7.68 15.64
N GLU A 80 4.35 6.66 16.48
CA GLU A 80 5.56 5.86 16.66
C GLU A 80 5.99 5.19 15.36
N TYR A 81 5.03 4.87 14.49
CA TYR A 81 5.28 4.28 13.18
C TYR A 81 5.38 5.35 12.08
N TYR A 82 4.36 6.19 11.89
CA TYR A 82 4.30 7.08 10.73
C TYR A 82 5.37 8.19 10.74
N LYS A 83 6.00 8.48 11.87
CA LYS A 83 7.18 9.34 11.91
C LYS A 83 8.28 8.89 10.96
N TRP A 84 8.41 7.57 10.76
CA TRP A 84 9.40 7.00 9.84
C TRP A 84 8.99 7.17 8.37
N THR A 85 7.71 7.10 8.07
CA THR A 85 7.17 7.45 6.75
C THR A 85 7.43 8.94 6.44
N GLN A 86 7.21 9.82 7.41
CA GLN A 86 7.52 11.24 7.29
C GLN A 86 9.03 11.49 7.12
N TRP A 87 9.85 10.79 7.88
CA TRP A 87 11.30 10.87 7.76
C TRP A 87 11.77 10.44 6.37
N LEU A 88 11.25 9.31 5.86
CA LEU A 88 11.58 8.83 4.52
C LEU A 88 11.17 9.84 3.45
N PHE A 89 9.99 10.43 3.56
CA PHE A 89 9.55 11.49 2.65
C PHE A 89 10.55 12.66 2.64
N LEU A 90 11.02 13.10 3.81
CA LEU A 90 12.01 14.16 3.91
C LEU A 90 13.35 13.77 3.27
N GLN A 91 13.81 12.53 3.42
CA GLN A 91 15.01 12.05 2.72
C GLN A 91 14.84 12.12 1.20
N LEU A 92 13.68 11.70 0.70
CA LEU A 92 13.36 11.81 -0.73
C LEU A 92 13.30 13.29 -1.19
N CYS A 93 12.80 14.21 -0.34
CA CYS A 93 12.84 15.65 -0.61
C CYS A 93 14.26 16.17 -0.73
N HIS A 94 15.16 15.79 0.17
CA HIS A 94 16.57 16.15 0.10
C HIS A 94 17.24 15.62 -1.17
N ALA A 95 16.79 14.48 -1.65
CA ALA A 95 17.25 13.89 -2.92
C ALA A 95 16.56 14.50 -4.16
N GLY A 96 15.68 15.50 -4.00
CA GLY A 96 14.98 16.19 -5.09
C GLY A 96 13.95 15.34 -5.83
N LYS A 97 13.45 14.26 -5.21
CA LYS A 97 12.53 13.32 -5.89
C LYS A 97 11.07 13.72 -5.85
N PRO A 98 10.49 14.21 -4.74
CA PRO A 98 9.15 14.77 -4.73
C PRO A 98 9.13 16.14 -5.38
N VAL A 99 8.15 16.35 -6.25
CA VAL A 99 7.88 17.65 -6.87
C VAL A 99 6.42 18.00 -6.68
N GLN A 100 6.15 19.28 -6.42
CA GLN A 100 4.78 19.77 -6.30
C GLN A 100 4.43 20.54 -7.58
N ARG A 101 3.38 20.11 -8.26
CA ARG A 101 2.90 20.75 -9.49
C ARG A 101 1.40 20.62 -9.64
N ASP A 102 0.82 21.51 -10.45
CA ASP A 102 -0.55 21.35 -10.90
C ASP A 102 -0.66 20.17 -11.86
N GLY A 103 -1.69 19.39 -11.69
CA GLY A 103 -1.94 18.22 -12.52
C GLY A 103 -3.40 17.83 -12.54
N ILE A 104 -3.80 17.23 -13.65
CA ILE A 104 -5.15 16.69 -13.80
C ILE A 104 -5.19 15.36 -13.06
N VAL A 105 -6.10 15.26 -12.09
CA VAL A 105 -6.33 14.07 -11.29
C VAL A 105 -7.74 13.54 -11.51
N ASN A 106 -7.92 12.25 -11.27
CA ASN A 106 -9.25 11.66 -11.19
C ASN A 106 -9.85 12.01 -9.82
N TRP A 107 -11.00 12.61 -9.80
CA TRP A 107 -11.67 13.06 -8.58
C TRP A 107 -13.00 12.34 -8.40
N CYS A 108 -13.19 11.74 -7.23
CA CYS A 108 -14.48 11.22 -6.83
C CYS A 108 -15.25 12.29 -6.04
N PRO A 109 -16.36 12.84 -6.58
CA PRO A 109 -17.09 13.90 -5.89
C PRO A 109 -17.84 13.40 -4.65
N LYS A 110 -18.20 12.12 -4.61
CA LYS A 110 -18.87 11.51 -3.46
C LYS A 110 -17.92 11.23 -2.31
N ASP A 111 -16.78 10.58 -2.59
CA ASP A 111 -15.77 10.25 -1.58
C ASP A 111 -14.83 11.43 -1.30
N LYS A 112 -14.96 12.53 -2.08
CA LYS A 112 -14.17 13.77 -1.95
C LYS A 112 -12.66 13.51 -1.93
N THR A 113 -12.20 12.63 -2.82
CA THR A 113 -10.80 12.21 -2.88
C THR A 113 -10.28 12.08 -4.29
N VAL A 114 -8.95 12.14 -4.41
CA VAL A 114 -8.21 11.81 -5.63
C VAL A 114 -8.12 10.29 -5.77
N LEU A 115 -8.32 9.79 -6.97
CA LEU A 115 -8.21 8.37 -7.31
C LEU A 115 -6.99 8.11 -8.19
N ALA A 116 -6.28 7.03 -7.93
CA ALA A 116 -5.30 6.49 -8.86
C ALA A 116 -6.01 5.95 -10.12
N ASN A 117 -5.27 5.78 -11.20
CA ASN A 117 -5.87 5.28 -12.45
C ASN A 117 -6.52 3.90 -12.30
N GLU A 118 -5.91 3.04 -11.48
CA GLU A 118 -6.37 1.68 -11.18
C GLU A 118 -7.69 1.67 -10.42
N GLN A 119 -8.02 2.76 -9.73
CA GLN A 119 -9.24 2.92 -8.94
C GLN A 119 -10.41 3.48 -9.77
N VAL A 120 -10.19 3.71 -11.06
CA VAL A 120 -11.22 4.15 -12.00
C VAL A 120 -11.61 2.98 -12.91
N VAL A 121 -12.78 2.43 -12.68
CA VAL A 121 -13.32 1.29 -13.43
C VAL A 121 -14.49 1.77 -14.28
N HIS A 122 -14.36 1.65 -15.60
CA HIS A 122 -15.37 2.10 -16.56
C HIS A 122 -15.81 3.58 -16.36
N GLY A 123 -14.86 4.45 -15.99
CA GLY A 123 -15.13 5.87 -15.74
C GLY A 123 -15.79 6.18 -14.40
N ALA A 124 -15.91 5.19 -13.52
CA ALA A 124 -16.51 5.33 -12.20
C ALA A 124 -15.52 4.96 -11.10
N CYS A 125 -15.74 5.48 -9.90
CA CYS A 125 -14.98 5.12 -8.70
C CYS A 125 -15.22 3.65 -8.35
N GLU A 126 -14.16 2.86 -8.20
CA GLU A 126 -14.23 1.43 -7.87
C GLU A 126 -14.99 1.13 -6.57
N ARG A 127 -15.04 2.11 -5.65
CA ARG A 127 -15.61 1.95 -4.30
C ARG A 127 -17.08 2.32 -4.24
N CYS A 128 -17.43 3.48 -4.80
CA CYS A 128 -18.79 4.01 -4.62
C CYS A 128 -19.61 4.05 -5.92
N GLY A 129 -19.02 3.68 -7.07
CA GLY A 129 -19.69 3.66 -8.38
C GLY A 129 -20.01 5.04 -8.97
N THR A 130 -19.60 6.13 -8.30
CA THR A 130 -19.88 7.50 -8.78
C THR A 130 -18.97 7.82 -9.96
N THR A 131 -19.51 8.47 -10.99
CA THR A 131 -18.73 8.94 -12.14
C THR A 131 -17.59 9.84 -11.70
N VAL A 132 -16.40 9.56 -12.21
CA VAL A 132 -15.17 10.27 -11.87
C VAL A 132 -15.08 11.56 -12.68
N GLU A 133 -14.67 12.64 -12.04
CA GLU A 133 -14.42 13.93 -12.65
C GLU A 133 -12.93 14.15 -12.86
N ARG A 134 -12.58 14.92 -13.92
CA ARG A 134 -11.21 15.42 -14.09
C ARG A 134 -11.08 16.77 -13.40
N LYS A 135 -10.14 16.85 -12.44
CA LYS A 135 -9.93 18.07 -11.67
C LYS A 135 -8.46 18.48 -11.70
N ASN A 136 -8.22 19.77 -11.91
CA ASN A 136 -6.85 20.29 -11.80
C ASN A 136 -6.58 20.65 -10.34
N LEU A 137 -5.60 19.98 -9.74
CA LEU A 137 -5.20 20.18 -8.34
C LEU A 137 -3.69 20.25 -8.23
N LYS A 138 -3.19 21.07 -7.31
CA LYS A 138 -1.80 21.06 -6.92
C LYS A 138 -1.52 19.83 -6.09
N GLN A 139 -0.64 18.95 -6.58
CA GLN A 139 -0.35 17.64 -6.00
C GLN A 139 1.16 17.40 -5.88
N TRP A 140 1.51 16.50 -4.98
CA TRP A 140 2.85 15.94 -4.91
C TRP A 140 2.99 14.78 -5.89
N TYR A 141 4.10 14.75 -6.59
CA TYR A 141 4.49 13.68 -7.50
C TYR A 141 5.90 13.22 -7.16
N PHE A 142 6.16 11.93 -7.26
CA PHE A 142 7.52 11.41 -7.29
C PHE A 142 7.99 11.26 -8.73
N THR A 143 9.23 11.63 -9.01
CA THR A 143 9.85 11.50 -10.35
C THR A 143 10.29 10.06 -10.60
N ILE A 144 9.37 9.11 -10.46
CA ILE A 144 9.67 7.66 -10.56
C ILE A 144 10.14 7.25 -11.94
N THR A 145 9.75 7.99 -12.99
CA THR A 145 10.17 7.73 -14.37
C THR A 145 11.67 7.90 -14.62
N ASP A 146 12.37 8.63 -13.74
CA ASP A 146 13.83 8.75 -13.78
C ASP A 146 14.53 7.39 -13.61
N TYR A 147 13.85 6.42 -13.02
CA TYR A 147 14.36 5.08 -12.74
C TYR A 147 13.91 4.02 -13.74
N ALA A 148 13.07 4.38 -14.72
CA ALA A 148 12.45 3.40 -15.61
C ALA A 148 13.47 2.55 -16.39
N ASP A 149 14.52 3.18 -16.93
CA ASP A 149 15.56 2.47 -17.66
C ASP A 149 16.38 1.55 -16.75
N ALA A 150 16.83 2.04 -15.60
CA ALA A 150 17.57 1.24 -14.63
C ALA A 150 16.75 0.04 -14.14
N LEU A 151 15.47 0.24 -13.84
CA LEU A 151 14.58 -0.85 -13.42
C LEU A 151 14.43 -1.92 -14.49
N LEU A 152 14.35 -1.56 -15.77
CA LEU A 152 14.26 -2.51 -16.88
C LEU A 152 15.57 -3.28 -17.08
N ASP A 153 16.69 -2.59 -17.02
CA ASP A 153 18.00 -3.18 -17.27
C ASP A 153 18.42 -4.11 -16.14
N ASP A 154 18.08 -3.80 -14.91
CA ASP A 154 18.39 -4.60 -13.73
C ASP A 154 17.53 -5.87 -13.60
N LEU A 155 16.40 -5.99 -14.30
CA LEU A 155 15.53 -7.17 -14.24
C LEU A 155 16.28 -8.48 -14.58
N ASP A 156 17.27 -8.43 -15.46
CA ASP A 156 18.04 -9.60 -15.87
C ASP A 156 19.03 -10.07 -14.79
N THR A 157 19.25 -9.28 -13.75
CA THR A 157 20.13 -9.61 -12.63
C THR A 157 19.40 -10.31 -11.48
N LEU A 158 18.05 -10.37 -11.54
CA LEU A 158 17.21 -10.89 -10.47
C LEU A 158 16.85 -12.35 -10.69
N ASP A 159 16.95 -13.16 -9.65
CA ASP A 159 16.47 -14.54 -9.61
C ASP A 159 14.95 -14.57 -9.35
N TRP A 160 14.18 -14.02 -10.29
CA TRP A 160 12.72 -13.98 -10.25
C TRP A 160 12.10 -14.92 -11.26
N PRO A 161 10.90 -15.46 -10.98
CA PRO A 161 10.17 -16.26 -11.96
C PRO A 161 9.95 -15.48 -13.26
N ASP A 162 10.15 -16.10 -14.42
CA ASP A 162 10.03 -15.49 -15.76
C ASP A 162 8.73 -14.71 -15.94
N ARG A 163 7.62 -15.25 -15.42
CA ARG A 163 6.33 -14.59 -15.47
C ARG A 163 6.35 -13.23 -14.78
N VAL A 164 7.03 -13.12 -13.65
CA VAL A 164 7.13 -11.85 -12.88
C VAL A 164 8.00 -10.87 -13.64
N VAL A 165 9.16 -11.30 -14.15
CA VAL A 165 10.06 -10.48 -14.98
C VAL A 165 9.30 -9.93 -16.18
N GLN A 166 8.56 -10.79 -16.90
CA GLN A 166 7.79 -10.35 -18.08
C GLN A 166 6.69 -9.35 -17.71
N GLN A 167 6.00 -9.53 -16.58
CA GLN A 167 5.00 -8.57 -16.10
C GLN A 167 5.63 -7.20 -15.79
N GLN A 168 6.81 -7.17 -15.16
CA GLN A 168 7.53 -5.91 -14.88
C GLN A 168 7.96 -5.22 -16.16
N ARG A 169 8.52 -5.97 -17.14
CA ARG A 169 8.89 -5.43 -18.45
C ARG A 169 7.70 -4.79 -19.16
N ASN A 170 6.57 -5.47 -19.18
CA ASN A 170 5.36 -5.00 -19.83
C ASN A 170 4.78 -3.76 -19.12
N TRP A 171 4.86 -3.70 -17.79
CA TRP A 171 4.35 -2.58 -16.99
C TRP A 171 5.17 -1.31 -17.20
N ILE A 172 6.50 -1.41 -17.09
CA ILE A 172 7.39 -0.25 -17.25
C ILE A 172 7.38 0.19 -18.71
N GLY A 173 7.54 -0.75 -19.63
CA GLY A 173 7.59 -0.50 -21.07
C GLY A 173 8.85 0.26 -21.51
N ARG A 174 9.31 0.00 -22.71
CA ARG A 174 10.32 0.82 -23.41
C ARG A 174 9.97 0.81 -24.87
N SER A 175 9.62 1.95 -25.44
CA SER A 175 9.33 2.07 -26.85
C SER A 175 10.29 3.07 -27.50
N LYS A 176 10.74 2.75 -28.71
CA LYS A 176 11.53 3.66 -29.54
C LYS A 176 10.64 4.16 -30.67
N GLY A 177 10.49 5.48 -30.79
CA GLY A 177 9.76 6.13 -31.87
C GLY A 177 10.61 7.18 -32.55
N ALA A 178 10.27 7.52 -33.78
CA ALA A 178 10.84 8.66 -34.49
C ALA A 178 9.85 9.82 -34.41
N LYS A 179 10.36 11.04 -34.19
CA LYS A 179 9.61 12.26 -34.39
C LYS A 179 9.72 12.60 -35.90
N VAL A 180 8.61 12.58 -36.60
CA VAL A 180 8.49 13.01 -38.01
C VAL A 180 8.08 14.47 -38.03
#